data_8cfb149f65ce136e4f8041ddc7e6a28f
#
_entry.id   8cfb149f65ce136e4f8041ddc7e6a28f
#
_cell.length_a   1.000
_cell.length_b   1.000
_cell.length_c   1.000
_cell.angle_alpha   90.00
_cell.angle_beta   90.00
_cell.angle_gamma   90.00
#
_symmetry.space_group_name_H-M   'P 1'
#
loop_
_entity.id
_entity.type
_entity.pdbx_description
1 polymer ?
#
loop_
_entity_poly.entity_id
_entity_poly.type
_entity_poly.pdbx_seq_one_letter_code
_entity_poly.pdbx_strand_id
1 'polypeptide(L)'
;MATHPGFDAERLGHLTAAVERDITAGLYFGGVIAVRRGGEPAYLKTFGRSGPTHDLPVAESSVFSLFSVTKAFTNILVFQAIEKGYISLTTPLCKVIPEFRGGLRERISFFHLLTHSAGLPSLFEARPGMCIDHMDEVIAAILEVALPVEPAGERVGYAPLFNHALMGEAVRRLDPKGRSYRDILREDLFEPLGMSDTSMGVRRDLKSRHLIPEFRGNYPIKHLGHSNLGPNGAFEEEFAEMPWVGCVSTANDMMRFAEMLRRGGELDGRRVLGRALVDAARTIWTGDKPNEFYAAGIRAAGGVAPPANLGLGFSIRGPQMGVSMFGALASPGTFGAHGAGTTLIWTDPERGISFVGLMTGLMTTIDNLWRWQRLCDIVHAAAL
;
A
#
# COMPACT_ATOMS: atom_id res chain seq x y z
N MET A 1 -21.12 22.42 17.68
CA MET A 1 -19.78 21.80 17.76
C MET A 1 -19.88 20.47 17.05
N ALA A 2 -19.04 20.22 16.04
CA ALA A 2 -19.00 18.91 15.41
C ALA A 2 -18.60 17.88 16.51
N THR A 3 -19.44 16.89 16.73
CA THR A 3 -19.12 15.78 17.65
C THR A 3 -18.04 14.92 16.97
N HIS A 4 -16.88 14.85 17.58
CA HIS A 4 -15.81 13.94 17.16
C HIS A 4 -15.89 12.66 18.02
N PRO A 5 -16.62 11.61 17.59
CA PRO A 5 -16.90 10.46 18.46
C PRO A 5 -15.61 9.84 18.99
N GLY A 6 -15.43 9.92 20.32
CA GLY A 6 -14.27 9.34 21.00
C GLY A 6 -12.93 10.05 20.78
N PHE A 7 -12.93 11.29 20.30
CA PHE A 7 -11.74 12.13 20.17
C PHE A 7 -11.93 13.49 20.85
N ASP A 8 -10.85 14.00 21.42
CA ASP A 8 -10.74 15.38 21.84
C ASP A 8 -10.60 16.30 20.63
N ALA A 9 -11.56 17.20 20.43
CA ALA A 9 -11.63 18.06 19.24
C ALA A 9 -10.47 19.08 19.15
N GLU A 10 -10.02 19.63 20.28
CA GLU A 10 -8.90 20.57 20.33
C GLU A 10 -7.60 19.86 19.93
N ARG A 11 -7.34 18.69 20.52
CA ARG A 11 -6.17 17.88 20.19
C ARG A 11 -6.18 17.42 18.74
N LEU A 12 -7.35 17.04 18.21
CA LEU A 12 -7.48 16.67 16.80
C LEU A 12 -7.25 17.90 15.86
N GLY A 13 -7.52 19.11 16.35
CA GLY A 13 -7.16 20.36 15.67
C GLY A 13 -5.66 20.54 15.47
N HIS A 14 -4.82 19.97 16.32
CA HIS A 14 -3.36 19.98 16.16
C HIS A 14 -2.93 19.23 14.88
N LEU A 15 -3.68 18.21 14.44
CA LEU A 15 -3.43 17.52 13.18
C LEU A 15 -3.56 18.48 12.00
N THR A 16 -4.64 19.26 11.96
CA THR A 16 -4.85 20.32 10.97
C THR A 16 -3.67 21.28 10.91
N ALA A 17 -3.30 21.85 12.07
CA ALA A 17 -2.22 22.82 12.15
C ALA A 17 -0.86 22.21 11.76
N ALA A 18 -0.64 20.91 12.05
CA ALA A 18 0.59 20.23 11.66
C ALA A 18 0.70 20.07 10.14
N VAL A 19 -0.39 19.65 9.47
CA VAL A 19 -0.44 19.51 8.00
C VAL A 19 -0.27 20.87 7.31
N GLU A 20 -0.94 21.91 7.80
CA GLU A 20 -0.85 23.26 7.24
C GLU A 20 0.59 23.84 7.36
N ARG A 21 1.26 23.60 8.48
CA ARG A 21 2.68 23.95 8.63
C ARG A 21 3.58 23.22 7.65
N ASP A 22 3.36 21.93 7.43
CA ASP A 22 4.15 21.13 6.49
C ASP A 22 3.99 21.64 5.05
N ILE A 23 2.76 21.96 4.63
CA ILE A 23 2.48 22.55 3.31
C ILE A 23 3.14 23.92 3.18
N THR A 24 3.02 24.77 4.19
CA THR A 24 3.66 26.09 4.21
C THR A 24 5.19 25.99 4.15
N ALA A 25 5.77 24.99 4.82
CA ALA A 25 7.20 24.69 4.73
C ALA A 25 7.61 24.04 3.40
N GLY A 26 6.62 23.78 2.54
CA GLY A 26 6.83 23.21 1.20
C GLY A 26 7.25 21.74 1.22
N LEU A 27 6.92 20.95 2.24
CA LEU A 27 7.26 19.52 2.28
C LEU A 27 6.43 18.70 1.28
N TYR A 28 5.19 19.06 1.07
CA TYR A 28 4.27 18.56 0.06
C TYR A 28 3.24 19.64 -0.31
N PHE A 29 2.33 19.37 -1.23
CA PHE A 29 1.47 20.42 -1.80
C PHE A 29 0.07 20.45 -1.21
N GLY A 30 -0.47 19.29 -0.83
CA GLY A 30 -1.82 19.13 -0.30
C GLY A 30 -2.17 17.70 0.00
N GLY A 31 -3.45 17.43 0.24
CA GLY A 31 -3.92 16.07 0.46
C GLY A 31 -5.23 16.00 1.23
N VAL A 32 -5.61 14.80 1.61
CA VAL A 32 -6.79 14.51 2.42
C VAL A 32 -6.40 13.58 3.56
N ILE A 33 -6.91 13.85 4.75
CA ILE A 33 -6.84 12.95 5.90
C ILE A 33 -8.26 12.62 6.35
N ALA A 34 -8.54 11.33 6.53
CA ALA A 34 -9.76 10.83 7.09
C ALA A 34 -9.46 9.90 8.28
N VAL A 35 -10.23 10.03 9.36
CA VAL A 35 -10.16 9.16 10.55
C VAL A 35 -11.57 8.73 10.93
N ARG A 36 -11.73 7.44 11.24
CA ARG A 36 -12.95 6.89 11.85
C ARG A 36 -12.62 6.23 13.17
N ARG A 37 -13.60 6.19 14.08
CA ARG A 37 -13.54 5.40 15.31
C ARG A 37 -14.84 4.63 15.49
N GLY A 38 -14.72 3.32 15.73
CA GLY A 38 -15.90 2.44 15.83
C GLY A 38 -16.75 2.37 14.56
N GLY A 39 -16.24 2.84 13.42
CA GLY A 39 -16.97 3.00 12.16
C GLY A 39 -17.54 4.41 11.94
N GLU A 40 -17.60 5.25 12.97
CA GLU A 40 -18.13 6.61 12.87
C GLU A 40 -17.07 7.61 12.42
N PRO A 41 -17.40 8.54 11.50
CA PRO A 41 -16.48 9.60 11.07
C PRO A 41 -16.07 10.50 12.25
N ALA A 42 -14.76 10.66 12.45
CA ALA A 42 -14.20 11.51 13.49
C ALA A 42 -13.46 12.72 12.93
N TYR A 43 -12.83 12.56 11.77
CA TYR A 43 -12.10 13.63 11.10
C TYR A 43 -12.10 13.39 9.59
N LEU A 44 -12.36 14.45 8.82
CA LEU A 44 -12.19 14.49 7.37
C LEU A 44 -11.82 15.90 6.99
N LYS A 45 -10.63 16.09 6.41
CA LYS A 45 -10.19 17.41 5.95
C LYS A 45 -9.32 17.29 4.71
N THR A 46 -9.54 18.21 3.78
CA THR A 46 -8.74 18.43 2.58
C THR A 46 -7.81 19.60 2.81
N PHE A 47 -6.65 19.59 2.16
CA PHE A 47 -5.60 20.59 2.30
C PHE A 47 -4.96 20.89 0.96
N GLY A 48 -4.65 22.15 0.71
CA GLY A 48 -3.78 22.57 -0.37
C GLY A 48 -4.24 22.17 -1.78
N ARG A 49 -3.26 21.81 -2.60
CA ARG A 49 -3.42 21.62 -4.06
C ARG A 49 -2.67 20.36 -4.54
N SER A 50 -2.89 19.98 -5.80
CA SER A 50 -2.21 18.84 -6.42
C SER A 50 -0.69 19.03 -6.55
N GLY A 51 -0.28 20.24 -6.89
CA GLY A 51 1.11 20.63 -7.11
C GLY A 51 1.23 21.75 -8.13
N PRO A 52 2.45 22.24 -8.39
CA PRO A 52 2.66 23.39 -9.25
C PRO A 52 2.33 23.15 -10.73
N THR A 53 2.43 21.91 -11.22
CA THR A 53 2.23 21.61 -12.65
C THR A 53 0.75 21.69 -13.05
N HIS A 54 -0.14 21.15 -12.23
CA HIS A 54 -1.57 21.07 -12.54
C HIS A 54 -2.45 21.97 -11.69
N ASP A 55 -1.94 22.43 -10.55
CA ASP A 55 -2.55 23.41 -9.64
C ASP A 55 -4.06 23.23 -9.38
N LEU A 56 -4.51 21.99 -9.21
CA LEU A 56 -5.90 21.66 -8.86
C LEU A 56 -6.08 21.68 -7.34
N PRO A 57 -7.17 22.31 -6.80
CA PRO A 57 -7.46 22.23 -5.37
C PRO A 57 -7.77 20.78 -4.99
N VAL A 58 -7.28 20.34 -3.83
CA VAL A 58 -7.65 19.03 -3.28
C VAL A 58 -9.09 19.10 -2.77
N ALA A 59 -9.93 18.18 -3.24
CA ALA A 59 -11.30 17.98 -2.80
C ALA A 59 -11.49 16.60 -2.17
N GLU A 60 -12.57 16.38 -1.43
CA GLU A 60 -12.92 15.07 -0.87
C GLU A 60 -13.08 13.99 -1.95
N SER A 61 -13.55 14.41 -3.13
CA SER A 61 -13.71 13.56 -4.32
C SER A 61 -12.43 13.40 -5.16
N SER A 62 -11.32 14.02 -4.76
CA SER A 62 -10.05 13.87 -5.48
C SER A 62 -9.59 12.42 -5.49
N VAL A 63 -9.08 12.00 -6.65
CA VAL A 63 -8.55 10.66 -6.89
C VAL A 63 -7.03 10.72 -6.84
N PHE A 64 -6.43 9.84 -6.07
CA PHE A 64 -4.98 9.79 -5.84
C PHE A 64 -4.38 8.51 -6.37
N SER A 65 -3.18 8.57 -6.94
CA SER A 65 -2.37 7.38 -7.20
C SER A 65 -1.93 6.77 -5.87
N LEU A 66 -2.25 5.49 -5.66
CA LEU A 66 -2.03 4.81 -4.38
C LEU A 66 -0.61 4.28 -4.20
N PHE A 67 0.14 4.15 -5.28
CA PHE A 67 1.47 3.54 -5.27
C PHE A 67 1.44 2.17 -4.55
N SER A 68 2.38 1.91 -3.66
CA SER A 68 2.50 0.60 -3.00
C SER A 68 1.34 0.23 -2.07
N VAL A 69 0.42 1.13 -1.74
CA VAL A 69 -0.85 0.74 -1.09
C VAL A 69 -1.66 -0.23 -1.98
N THR A 70 -1.49 -0.16 -3.31
CA THR A 70 -2.03 -1.15 -4.27
C THR A 70 -1.73 -2.60 -3.86
N LYS A 71 -0.55 -2.84 -3.28
CA LYS A 71 -0.12 -4.18 -2.83
C LYS A 71 -1.11 -4.82 -1.85
N ALA A 72 -1.76 -4.00 -1.01
CA ALA A 72 -2.75 -4.49 -0.07
C ALA A 72 -3.94 -5.16 -0.78
N PHE A 73 -4.34 -4.64 -1.94
CA PHE A 73 -5.41 -5.26 -2.73
C PHE A 73 -4.96 -6.61 -3.32
N THR A 74 -3.74 -6.69 -3.86
CA THR A 74 -3.16 -7.95 -4.34
C THR A 74 -3.09 -8.99 -3.23
N ASN A 75 -2.74 -8.59 -2.00
CA ASN A 75 -2.72 -9.49 -0.84
C ASN A 75 -4.11 -10.08 -0.57
N ILE A 76 -5.17 -9.26 -0.63
CA ILE A 76 -6.54 -9.74 -0.44
C ILE A 76 -6.93 -10.78 -1.51
N LEU A 77 -6.59 -10.54 -2.78
CA LEU A 77 -6.87 -11.53 -3.84
C LEU A 77 -6.11 -12.84 -3.63
N VAL A 78 -4.87 -12.80 -3.16
CA VAL A 78 -4.11 -14.01 -2.77
C VAL A 78 -4.81 -14.72 -1.61
N PHE A 79 -5.30 -13.99 -0.62
CA PHE A 79 -6.05 -14.58 0.51
C PHE A 79 -7.36 -15.21 0.03
N GLN A 80 -8.08 -14.58 -0.89
CA GLN A 80 -9.27 -15.17 -1.50
C GLN A 80 -8.95 -16.45 -2.29
N ALA A 81 -7.80 -16.52 -2.96
CA ALA A 81 -7.35 -17.74 -3.63
C ALA A 81 -7.05 -18.87 -2.61
N ILE A 82 -6.54 -18.52 -1.41
CA ILE A 82 -6.36 -19.46 -0.30
C ILE A 82 -7.72 -19.94 0.23
N GLU A 83 -8.68 -19.04 0.45
CA GLU A 83 -10.03 -19.40 0.91
C GLU A 83 -10.77 -20.30 -0.06
N LYS A 84 -10.57 -20.09 -1.37
CA LYS A 84 -11.14 -20.92 -2.43
C LYS A 84 -10.43 -22.29 -2.57
N GLY A 85 -9.36 -22.53 -1.81
CA GLY A 85 -8.57 -23.75 -1.83
C GLY A 85 -7.69 -23.93 -3.08
N TYR A 86 -7.46 -22.88 -3.86
CA TYR A 86 -6.61 -22.95 -5.04
C TYR A 86 -5.12 -23.05 -4.69
N ILE A 87 -4.72 -22.44 -3.60
CA ILE A 87 -3.36 -22.45 -3.05
C ILE A 87 -3.38 -22.46 -1.52
N SER A 88 -2.22 -22.66 -0.92
CA SER A 88 -1.96 -22.41 0.49
C SER A 88 -0.78 -21.43 0.64
N LEU A 89 -0.54 -20.92 1.83
CA LEU A 89 0.62 -20.07 2.11
C LEU A 89 1.95 -20.74 1.74
N THR A 90 2.03 -22.05 1.92
CA THR A 90 3.25 -22.85 1.66
C THR A 90 3.32 -23.38 0.24
N THR A 91 2.31 -23.15 -0.61
CA THR A 91 2.36 -23.57 -2.01
C THR A 91 3.53 -22.88 -2.72
N PRO A 92 4.47 -23.62 -3.32
CA PRO A 92 5.52 -23.03 -4.14
C PRO A 92 4.95 -22.28 -5.34
N LEU A 93 5.47 -21.09 -5.61
CA LEU A 93 4.97 -20.26 -6.73
C LEU A 93 5.08 -20.98 -8.08
N CYS A 94 6.13 -21.78 -8.29
CA CYS A 94 6.33 -22.56 -9.52
C CYS A 94 5.25 -23.63 -9.78
N LYS A 95 4.37 -23.90 -8.82
CA LYS A 95 3.19 -24.76 -9.05
C LYS A 95 2.08 -24.02 -9.80
N VAL A 96 2.05 -22.69 -9.71
CA VAL A 96 1.08 -21.80 -10.38
C VAL A 96 1.71 -21.14 -11.61
N ILE A 97 2.97 -20.78 -11.53
CA ILE A 97 3.78 -20.19 -12.62
C ILE A 97 4.92 -21.17 -12.93
N PRO A 98 4.71 -22.21 -13.77
CA PRO A 98 5.72 -23.24 -14.04
C PRO A 98 7.02 -22.72 -14.61
N GLU A 99 6.98 -21.58 -15.29
CA GLU A 99 8.16 -20.90 -15.85
C GLU A 99 9.06 -20.32 -14.77
N PHE A 100 8.50 -20.08 -13.58
CA PHE A 100 9.26 -19.58 -12.41
C PHE A 100 9.89 -20.73 -11.64
N ARG A 101 10.78 -21.48 -12.29
CA ARG A 101 11.46 -22.62 -11.65
C ARG A 101 12.97 -22.57 -11.89
N GLY A 102 13.66 -23.48 -11.22
CA GLY A 102 15.12 -23.62 -11.24
C GLY A 102 15.82 -22.97 -10.04
N GLY A 103 16.73 -23.70 -9.43
CA GLY A 103 17.55 -23.24 -8.29
C GLY A 103 16.70 -22.77 -7.10
N LEU A 104 17.03 -21.61 -6.55
CA LEU A 104 16.36 -21.07 -5.37
C LEU A 104 14.87 -20.69 -5.61
N ARG A 105 14.46 -20.48 -6.85
CA ARG A 105 13.07 -20.13 -7.20
C ARG A 105 12.07 -21.20 -6.77
N GLU A 106 12.47 -22.47 -6.79
CA GLU A 106 11.56 -23.59 -6.48
C GLU A 106 11.09 -23.62 -5.03
N ARG A 107 11.83 -22.96 -4.14
CA ARG A 107 11.47 -22.88 -2.71
C ARG A 107 10.65 -21.66 -2.35
N ILE A 108 10.46 -20.73 -3.28
CA ILE A 108 9.67 -19.52 -3.03
C ILE A 108 8.18 -19.88 -3.00
N SER A 109 7.52 -19.65 -1.89
CA SER A 109 6.08 -19.84 -1.68
C SER A 109 5.35 -18.51 -1.55
N PHE A 110 4.03 -18.53 -1.54
CA PHE A 110 3.20 -17.34 -1.28
C PHE A 110 3.50 -16.68 0.07
N PHE A 111 3.85 -17.48 1.09
CA PHE A 111 4.30 -16.96 2.39
C PHE A 111 5.54 -16.06 2.23
N HIS A 112 6.54 -16.51 1.47
CA HIS A 112 7.78 -15.76 1.27
C HIS A 112 7.54 -14.47 0.47
N LEU A 113 6.62 -14.49 -0.51
CA LEU A 113 6.26 -13.30 -1.27
C LEU A 113 5.54 -12.27 -0.39
N LEU A 114 4.54 -12.72 0.41
CA LEU A 114 3.77 -11.87 1.31
C LEU A 114 4.62 -11.26 2.44
N THR A 115 5.60 -12.00 2.96
CA THR A 115 6.47 -11.51 4.04
C THR A 115 7.72 -10.79 3.53
N HIS A 116 7.85 -10.57 2.21
CA HIS A 116 9.04 -10.01 1.59
C HIS A 116 10.33 -10.76 1.97
N SER A 117 10.24 -12.07 2.16
CA SER A 117 11.37 -12.95 2.47
C SER A 117 11.73 -13.92 1.33
N ALA A 118 11.31 -13.61 0.10
CA ALA A 118 11.55 -14.43 -1.07
C ALA A 118 13.01 -14.40 -1.59
N GLY A 119 13.85 -13.51 -1.08
CA GLY A 119 15.21 -13.30 -1.57
C GLY A 119 15.30 -12.66 -2.95
N LEU A 120 14.18 -12.14 -3.48
CA LEU A 120 14.14 -11.47 -4.78
C LEU A 120 14.75 -10.08 -4.74
N PRO A 121 15.31 -9.57 -5.86
CA PRO A 121 15.93 -8.25 -5.91
C PRO A 121 15.00 -7.09 -5.52
N SER A 122 15.55 -6.08 -4.85
CA SER A 122 14.85 -4.85 -4.46
C SER A 122 14.89 -3.83 -5.60
N LEU A 123 14.26 -4.14 -6.74
CA LEU A 123 14.22 -3.30 -7.94
C LEU A 123 12.81 -2.77 -8.20
N PHE A 124 12.73 -1.59 -8.82
CA PHE A 124 11.48 -0.94 -9.22
C PHE A 124 11.07 -1.27 -10.65
N GLU A 125 12.00 -1.74 -11.47
CA GLU A 125 11.81 -2.22 -12.83
C GLU A 125 12.64 -3.49 -13.06
N ALA A 126 12.17 -4.40 -13.90
CA ALA A 126 12.88 -5.65 -14.18
C ALA A 126 14.07 -5.43 -15.12
N ARG A 127 13.94 -4.46 -16.03
CA ARG A 127 15.01 -4.02 -16.94
C ARG A 127 15.05 -2.51 -16.95
N PRO A 128 16.25 -1.87 -16.97
CA PRO A 128 16.37 -0.42 -16.98
C PRO A 128 15.59 0.23 -18.13
N GLY A 129 14.71 1.19 -17.79
CA GLY A 129 13.95 1.98 -18.75
C GLY A 129 12.76 1.25 -19.42
N MET A 130 12.36 0.06 -18.93
CA MET A 130 11.18 -0.61 -19.44
C MET A 130 9.89 0.10 -19.04
N CYS A 131 8.87 0.06 -19.89
CA CYS A 131 7.52 0.42 -19.52
C CYS A 131 6.97 -0.61 -18.52
N ILE A 132 6.19 -0.17 -17.53
CA ILE A 132 5.71 -1.04 -16.46
C ILE A 132 4.17 -1.16 -16.39
N ASP A 133 3.46 -0.51 -17.30
CA ASP A 133 2.00 -0.44 -17.36
C ASP A 133 1.32 -1.67 -17.98
N HIS A 134 2.10 -2.54 -18.67
CA HIS A 134 1.61 -3.79 -19.24
C HIS A 134 2.13 -5.00 -18.47
N MET A 135 1.24 -5.65 -17.75
CA MET A 135 1.57 -6.75 -16.86
C MET A 135 2.28 -7.91 -17.56
N ASP A 136 1.85 -8.29 -18.79
CA ASP A 136 2.45 -9.40 -19.54
C ASP A 136 3.93 -9.16 -19.86
N GLU A 137 4.28 -7.94 -20.28
CA GLU A 137 5.67 -7.57 -20.57
C GLU A 137 6.53 -7.58 -19.30
N VAL A 138 5.97 -7.08 -18.21
CA VAL A 138 6.65 -7.07 -16.91
C VAL A 138 6.88 -8.49 -16.41
N ILE A 139 5.88 -9.37 -16.52
CA ILE A 139 6.02 -10.78 -16.12
C ILE A 139 7.04 -11.50 -16.97
N ALA A 140 7.03 -11.31 -18.29
CA ALA A 140 8.03 -11.89 -19.18
C ALA A 140 9.46 -11.46 -18.78
N ALA A 141 9.66 -10.16 -18.52
CA ALA A 141 10.95 -9.65 -18.07
C ALA A 141 11.34 -10.23 -16.68
N ILE A 142 10.39 -10.31 -15.74
CA ILE A 142 10.64 -10.89 -14.42
C ILE A 142 11.08 -12.35 -14.51
N LEU A 143 10.41 -13.16 -15.32
CA LEU A 143 10.72 -14.59 -15.48
C LEU A 143 12.15 -14.80 -16.01
N GLU A 144 12.64 -13.87 -16.83
CA GLU A 144 14.02 -13.90 -17.35
C GLU A 144 15.05 -13.48 -16.28
N VAL A 145 14.81 -12.38 -15.55
CA VAL A 145 15.84 -11.72 -14.72
C VAL A 145 15.71 -11.96 -13.21
N ALA A 146 14.56 -12.44 -12.70
CA ALA A 146 14.30 -12.58 -11.26
C ALA A 146 15.07 -13.75 -10.64
N LEU A 147 16.38 -13.59 -10.46
CA LEU A 147 17.21 -14.53 -9.75
C LEU A 147 17.22 -14.16 -8.25
N PRO A 148 16.77 -15.05 -7.36
CA PRO A 148 16.94 -14.84 -5.92
C PRO A 148 18.40 -14.70 -5.58
N VAL A 149 18.73 -13.68 -4.79
CA VAL A 149 20.13 -13.42 -4.34
C VAL A 149 20.50 -14.25 -3.12
N GLU A 150 19.49 -14.87 -2.47
CA GLU A 150 19.63 -15.71 -1.29
C GLU A 150 18.43 -16.64 -1.14
N PRO A 151 18.53 -17.70 -0.32
CA PRO A 151 17.40 -18.59 -0.06
C PRO A 151 16.20 -17.88 0.57
N ALA A 152 15.00 -18.32 0.19
CA ALA A 152 13.77 -17.80 0.76
C ALA A 152 13.70 -18.06 2.28
N GLY A 153 13.27 -17.06 3.03
CA GLY A 153 13.14 -17.07 4.49
C GLY A 153 14.38 -16.60 5.26
N GLU A 154 15.53 -16.45 4.63
CA GLU A 154 16.75 -16.05 5.33
C GLU A 154 16.75 -14.55 5.70
N ARG A 155 16.28 -13.70 4.80
CA ARG A 155 16.27 -12.25 4.98
C ARG A 155 14.90 -11.66 4.64
N VAL A 156 14.59 -10.52 5.24
CA VAL A 156 13.45 -9.69 4.86
C VAL A 156 13.97 -8.51 4.05
N GLY A 157 13.53 -8.42 2.80
CA GLY A 157 13.92 -7.35 1.89
C GLY A 157 12.75 -6.93 1.01
N TYR A 158 12.28 -5.70 1.18
CA TYR A 158 11.20 -5.18 0.35
C TYR A 158 11.56 -5.25 -1.13
N ALA A 159 10.80 -6.03 -1.89
CA ALA A 159 10.89 -6.11 -3.35
C ALA A 159 9.76 -5.28 -3.95
N PRO A 160 10.00 -4.05 -4.41
CA PRO A 160 8.96 -3.13 -4.85
C PRO A 160 8.09 -3.66 -5.99
N LEU A 161 8.71 -4.37 -6.93
CA LEU A 161 8.09 -4.90 -8.14
C LEU A 161 7.76 -6.40 -8.03
N PHE A 162 8.77 -7.23 -7.82
CA PHE A 162 8.75 -8.66 -8.15
C PHE A 162 7.68 -9.44 -7.41
N ASN A 163 7.56 -9.28 -6.09
CA ASN A 163 6.67 -10.10 -5.28
C ASN A 163 5.21 -9.95 -5.72
N HIS A 164 4.75 -8.71 -5.88
CA HIS A 164 3.35 -8.44 -6.17
C HIS A 164 3.01 -8.56 -7.66
N ALA A 165 3.98 -8.37 -8.56
CA ALA A 165 3.80 -8.73 -9.96
C ALA A 165 3.57 -10.24 -10.11
N LEU A 166 4.41 -11.06 -9.48
CA LEU A 166 4.28 -12.52 -9.48
C LEU A 166 3.00 -13.01 -8.77
N MET A 167 2.60 -12.38 -7.67
CA MET A 167 1.33 -12.70 -6.99
C MET A 167 0.13 -12.30 -7.85
N GLY A 168 0.16 -11.14 -8.50
CA GLY A 168 -0.88 -10.71 -9.44
C GLY A 168 -1.04 -11.67 -10.60
N GLU A 169 0.07 -12.13 -11.18
CA GLU A 169 0.08 -13.14 -12.24
C GLU A 169 -0.47 -14.47 -11.75
N ALA A 170 -0.09 -14.89 -10.54
CA ALA A 170 -0.63 -16.11 -9.96
C ALA A 170 -2.16 -16.02 -9.76
N VAL A 171 -2.66 -14.90 -9.26
CA VAL A 171 -4.12 -14.65 -9.12
C VAL A 171 -4.81 -14.75 -10.48
N ARG A 172 -4.25 -14.14 -11.53
CA ARG A 172 -4.81 -14.19 -12.89
C ARG A 172 -4.86 -15.61 -13.44
N ARG A 173 -3.78 -16.40 -13.25
CA ARG A 173 -3.74 -17.82 -13.69
C ARG A 173 -4.68 -18.73 -12.93
N LEU A 174 -4.97 -18.40 -11.67
CA LEU A 174 -5.87 -19.19 -10.83
C LEU A 174 -7.35 -18.84 -11.06
N ASP A 175 -7.65 -17.77 -11.79
CA ASP A 175 -9.02 -17.36 -12.03
C ASP A 175 -9.74 -18.31 -13.01
N PRO A 176 -10.79 -19.03 -12.57
CA PRO A 176 -11.47 -20.00 -13.42
C PRO A 176 -12.26 -19.36 -14.57
N LYS A 177 -12.46 -18.04 -14.53
CA LYS A 177 -13.17 -17.30 -15.58
C LYS A 177 -12.22 -16.71 -16.63
N GLY A 178 -10.90 -16.77 -16.42
CA GLY A 178 -9.90 -16.19 -17.32
C GLY A 178 -9.97 -14.67 -17.45
N ARG A 179 -10.37 -13.97 -16.37
CA ARG A 179 -10.47 -12.52 -16.34
C ARG A 179 -9.10 -11.86 -16.31
N SER A 180 -9.03 -10.59 -16.76
CA SER A 180 -7.87 -9.73 -16.52
C SER A 180 -7.68 -9.49 -15.01
N TYR A 181 -6.47 -9.15 -14.59
CA TYR A 181 -6.20 -8.83 -13.19
C TYR A 181 -7.06 -7.64 -12.70
N ARG A 182 -7.27 -6.64 -13.56
CA ARG A 182 -8.11 -5.48 -13.24
C ARG A 182 -9.58 -5.88 -13.04
N ASP A 183 -10.11 -6.82 -13.83
CA ASP A 183 -11.49 -7.28 -13.68
C ASP A 183 -11.66 -8.10 -12.41
N ILE A 184 -10.67 -8.93 -12.06
CA ILE A 184 -10.67 -9.65 -10.78
C ILE A 184 -10.70 -8.67 -9.61
N LEU A 185 -9.85 -7.63 -9.62
CA LEU A 185 -9.86 -6.58 -8.58
C LEU A 185 -11.20 -5.91 -8.48
N ARG A 186 -11.77 -5.50 -9.60
CA ARG A 186 -13.07 -4.81 -9.64
C ARG A 186 -14.18 -5.69 -9.08
N GLU A 187 -14.32 -6.91 -9.59
CA GLU A 187 -15.46 -7.77 -9.29
C GLU A 187 -15.33 -8.45 -7.92
N ASP A 188 -14.13 -8.89 -7.53
CA ASP A 188 -13.92 -9.68 -6.32
C ASP A 188 -13.58 -8.81 -5.09
N LEU A 189 -13.22 -7.52 -5.28
CA LEU A 189 -12.84 -6.63 -4.17
C LEU A 189 -13.55 -5.28 -4.19
N PHE A 190 -13.44 -4.50 -5.27
CA PHE A 190 -13.92 -3.11 -5.25
C PHE A 190 -15.44 -3.01 -5.26
N GLU A 191 -16.13 -3.73 -6.13
CA GLU A 191 -17.60 -3.76 -6.17
C GLU A 191 -18.23 -4.32 -4.87
N PRO A 192 -17.75 -5.44 -4.29
CA PRO A 192 -18.25 -5.92 -3.00
C PRO A 192 -18.08 -4.92 -1.86
N LEU A 193 -17.03 -4.11 -1.88
CA LEU A 193 -16.79 -3.06 -0.89
C LEU A 193 -17.47 -1.73 -1.22
N GLY A 194 -18.11 -1.59 -2.40
CA GLY A 194 -18.70 -0.32 -2.84
C GLY A 194 -17.64 0.78 -3.08
N MET A 195 -16.43 0.40 -3.52
CA MET A 195 -15.33 1.30 -3.84
C MET A 195 -15.43 1.76 -5.29
N SER A 196 -16.44 2.57 -5.59
CA SER A 196 -16.82 2.96 -6.96
C SER A 196 -15.80 3.90 -7.64
N ASP A 197 -15.05 4.64 -6.86
CA ASP A 197 -14.03 5.58 -7.32
C ASP A 197 -12.60 5.01 -7.22
N THR A 198 -12.49 3.67 -7.20
CA THR A 198 -11.23 2.93 -7.16
C THR A 198 -11.06 2.10 -8.42
N SER A 199 -9.87 2.12 -9.02
CA SER A 199 -9.57 1.28 -10.19
C SER A 199 -8.08 0.93 -10.28
N MET A 200 -7.77 -0.15 -11.01
CA MET A 200 -6.45 -0.42 -11.55
C MET A 200 -6.30 0.39 -12.84
N GLY A 201 -5.31 1.26 -12.89
CA GLY A 201 -5.21 2.30 -13.91
C GLY A 201 -6.22 3.44 -13.70
N VAL A 202 -6.08 4.53 -14.43
CA VAL A 202 -6.92 5.74 -14.29
C VAL A 202 -8.12 5.65 -15.22
N ARG A 203 -9.21 5.09 -14.73
CA ARG A 203 -10.47 4.95 -15.47
C ARG A 203 -10.95 6.33 -15.99
N ARG A 204 -11.52 6.37 -17.21
CA ARG A 204 -11.85 7.61 -17.93
C ARG A 204 -12.69 8.59 -17.11
N ASP A 205 -13.69 8.10 -16.37
CA ASP A 205 -14.57 8.92 -15.53
C ASP A 205 -13.87 9.49 -14.30
N LEU A 206 -12.72 8.96 -13.92
CA LEU A 206 -11.91 9.44 -12.79
C LEU A 206 -10.86 10.48 -13.22
N LYS A 207 -10.52 10.57 -14.51
CA LYS A 207 -9.41 11.42 -15.02
C LYS A 207 -9.53 12.88 -14.61
N SER A 208 -10.73 13.45 -14.62
CA SER A 208 -10.95 14.87 -14.27
C SER A 208 -10.73 15.18 -12.80
N ARG A 209 -10.75 14.15 -11.94
CA ARG A 209 -10.53 14.26 -10.48
C ARG A 209 -9.18 13.70 -10.06
N HIS A 210 -8.44 13.07 -10.96
CA HIS A 210 -7.16 12.45 -10.68
C HIS A 210 -6.08 13.52 -10.48
N LEU A 211 -5.45 13.48 -9.32
CA LEU A 211 -4.31 14.33 -9.00
C LEU A 211 -3.04 13.61 -9.44
N ILE A 212 -2.48 14.07 -10.56
CA ILE A 212 -1.28 13.47 -11.16
C ILE A 212 -0.12 13.61 -10.16
N PRO A 213 0.61 12.52 -9.88
CA PRO A 213 1.71 12.57 -8.92
C PRO A 213 2.82 13.53 -9.34
N GLU A 214 3.24 14.42 -8.44
CA GLU A 214 4.38 15.30 -8.64
C GLU A 214 5.53 14.91 -7.73
N PHE A 215 6.72 14.83 -8.32
CA PHE A 215 7.94 14.48 -7.59
C PHE A 215 8.62 15.75 -7.08
N ARG A 216 9.02 15.73 -5.80
CA ARG A 216 9.89 16.76 -5.24
C ARG A 216 11.33 16.25 -5.21
N GLY A 217 12.22 17.04 -5.83
CA GLY A 217 13.63 16.69 -5.90
C GLY A 217 13.93 15.44 -6.74
N ASN A 218 15.03 14.77 -6.42
CA ASN A 218 15.51 13.58 -7.14
C ASN A 218 14.86 12.30 -6.62
N TYR A 219 13.56 12.15 -6.81
CA TYR A 219 12.92 10.89 -6.50
C TYR A 219 13.32 9.82 -7.55
N PRO A 220 13.78 8.63 -7.14
CA PRO A 220 14.39 7.68 -8.07
C PRO A 220 13.38 6.95 -8.98
N ILE A 221 12.08 7.09 -8.72
CA ILE A 221 11.05 6.34 -9.43
C ILE A 221 10.47 7.22 -10.54
N LYS A 222 10.88 6.97 -11.77
CA LYS A 222 10.27 7.51 -12.98
C LYS A 222 9.73 6.33 -13.75
N HIS A 223 8.41 6.20 -13.81
CA HIS A 223 7.77 5.09 -14.49
C HIS A 223 7.22 5.52 -15.83
N LEU A 224 7.85 5.06 -16.87
CA LEU A 224 7.39 5.29 -18.24
C LEU A 224 6.19 4.37 -18.55
N GLY A 225 5.17 4.93 -19.17
CA GLY A 225 4.07 4.19 -19.79
C GLY A 225 4.19 4.14 -21.30
N HIS A 226 3.39 3.30 -21.94
CA HIS A 226 3.39 3.14 -23.39
C HIS A 226 2.87 4.37 -24.16
N SER A 227 2.05 5.19 -23.51
CA SER A 227 1.42 6.37 -24.15
C SER A 227 2.31 7.60 -24.31
N ASN A 228 3.55 7.56 -23.90
CA ASN A 228 4.45 8.72 -23.92
C ASN A 228 3.96 9.94 -23.11
N LEU A 229 3.14 9.74 -22.07
CA LEU A 229 2.66 10.81 -21.20
C LEU A 229 3.76 11.37 -20.26
N GLY A 230 5.03 11.03 -20.52
CA GLY A 230 6.17 11.49 -19.74
C GLY A 230 6.49 10.59 -18.54
N PRO A 231 7.25 11.12 -17.55
CA PRO A 231 7.77 10.30 -16.44
C PRO A 231 6.71 9.63 -15.56
N ASN A 232 5.49 10.18 -15.55
CA ASN A 232 4.37 9.66 -14.80
C ASN A 232 3.40 8.82 -15.65
N GLY A 233 3.70 8.58 -16.91
CA GLY A 233 2.79 8.03 -17.90
C GLY A 233 2.06 6.78 -17.44
N ALA A 234 2.77 5.81 -16.85
CA ALA A 234 2.16 4.59 -16.32
C ALA A 234 1.08 4.86 -15.25
N PHE A 235 1.15 5.99 -14.54
CA PHE A 235 0.17 6.38 -13.52
C PHE A 235 -0.99 7.21 -14.07
N GLU A 236 -1.02 7.48 -15.35
CA GLU A 236 -2.08 8.21 -16.04
C GLU A 236 -2.86 7.32 -17.02
N GLU A 237 -2.35 6.09 -17.26
CA GLU A 237 -2.94 5.15 -18.19
C GLU A 237 -4.23 4.53 -17.67
N GLU A 238 -5.23 4.46 -18.56
CA GLU A 238 -6.51 3.80 -18.25
C GLU A 238 -6.36 2.29 -18.13
N PHE A 239 -5.54 1.69 -19.00
CA PHE A 239 -5.40 0.24 -19.13
C PHE A 239 -4.15 -0.32 -18.45
N ALA A 240 -3.45 0.49 -17.66
CA ALA A 240 -2.33 0.00 -16.88
C ALA A 240 -2.72 -1.14 -15.93
N GLU A 241 -1.96 -2.23 -15.94
CA GLU A 241 -2.08 -3.33 -14.99
C GLU A 241 -0.78 -3.50 -14.21
N MET A 242 -0.74 -2.88 -13.03
CA MET A 242 0.44 -2.86 -12.16
C MET A 242 0.04 -3.32 -10.74
N PRO A 243 -0.08 -4.64 -10.47
CA PRO A 243 -0.50 -5.19 -9.17
C PRO A 243 0.28 -4.69 -7.95
N TRP A 244 1.42 -4.07 -8.16
CA TRP A 244 2.33 -3.55 -7.12
C TRP A 244 2.19 -2.04 -6.85
N VAL A 245 1.61 -1.23 -7.80
CA VAL A 245 1.58 0.25 -7.67
C VAL A 245 0.44 0.97 -8.38
N GLY A 246 -0.32 0.31 -9.28
CA GLY A 246 -1.11 0.97 -10.33
C GLY A 246 -2.53 1.37 -9.97
N CYS A 247 -3.00 1.17 -8.74
CA CYS A 247 -4.34 1.58 -8.37
C CYS A 247 -4.43 3.07 -8.05
N VAL A 248 -5.60 3.62 -8.37
CA VAL A 248 -6.04 4.95 -7.95
C VAL A 248 -7.29 4.85 -7.10
N SER A 249 -7.51 5.81 -6.18
CA SER A 249 -8.67 5.80 -5.27
C SER A 249 -8.92 7.16 -4.63
N THR A 250 -10.05 7.28 -3.96
CA THR A 250 -10.41 8.39 -3.08
C THR A 250 -10.20 8.03 -1.61
N ALA A 251 -10.17 9.04 -0.74
CA ALA A 251 -10.08 8.79 0.71
C ALA A 251 -11.31 8.04 1.25
N ASN A 252 -12.49 8.27 0.68
CA ASN A 252 -13.70 7.57 1.09
C ASN A 252 -13.63 6.07 0.78
N ASP A 253 -13.22 5.70 -0.43
CA ASP A 253 -13.09 4.30 -0.82
C ASP A 253 -11.98 3.60 -0.03
N MET A 254 -10.86 4.28 0.18
CA MET A 254 -9.79 3.74 1.02
C MET A 254 -10.21 3.55 2.47
N MET A 255 -11.09 4.41 2.99
CA MET A 255 -11.66 4.23 4.32
C MET A 255 -12.58 3.00 4.39
N ARG A 256 -13.33 2.69 3.35
CA ARG A 256 -14.10 1.44 3.26
C ARG A 256 -13.21 0.22 3.34
N PHE A 257 -12.08 0.25 2.62
CA PHE A 257 -11.07 -0.81 2.68
C PHE A 257 -10.44 -0.94 4.08
N ALA A 258 -10.05 0.17 4.72
CA ALA A 258 -9.50 0.18 6.07
C ALA A 258 -10.51 -0.36 7.10
N GLU A 259 -11.79 0.03 7.00
CA GLU A 259 -12.85 -0.46 7.88
C GLU A 259 -13.11 -1.96 7.68
N MET A 260 -13.08 -2.46 6.45
CA MET A 260 -13.15 -3.90 6.17
C MET A 260 -12.04 -4.67 6.89
N LEU A 261 -10.80 -4.17 6.83
CA LEU A 261 -9.66 -4.77 7.55
C LEU A 261 -9.87 -4.72 9.07
N ARG A 262 -10.27 -3.57 9.61
CA ARG A 262 -10.53 -3.38 11.04
C ARG A 262 -11.60 -4.34 11.57
N ARG A 263 -12.62 -4.61 10.77
CA ARG A 263 -13.77 -5.49 11.10
C ARG A 263 -13.48 -6.97 10.82
N GLY A 264 -12.25 -7.34 10.53
CA GLY A 264 -11.85 -8.73 10.30
C GLY A 264 -12.39 -9.32 8.99
N GLY A 265 -12.38 -8.54 7.91
CA GLY A 265 -12.72 -8.96 6.57
C GLY A 265 -14.18 -8.76 6.16
N GLU A 266 -14.93 -7.94 6.90
CA GLU A 266 -16.33 -7.67 6.62
C GLU A 266 -16.64 -6.18 6.61
N LEU A 267 -17.51 -5.72 5.73
CA LEU A 267 -18.06 -4.37 5.70
C LEU A 267 -19.51 -4.40 5.21
N ASP A 268 -20.40 -3.64 5.88
CA ASP A 268 -21.80 -3.45 5.50
C ASP A 268 -22.56 -4.80 5.27
N GLY A 269 -22.29 -5.78 6.14
CA GLY A 269 -22.88 -7.13 6.06
C GLY A 269 -22.28 -8.02 4.96
N ARG A 270 -21.29 -7.54 4.23
CA ARG A 270 -20.60 -8.32 3.19
C ARG A 270 -19.23 -8.79 3.70
N ARG A 271 -19.05 -10.09 3.73
CA ARG A 271 -17.75 -10.69 4.03
C ARG A 271 -16.93 -10.84 2.76
N VAL A 272 -15.84 -10.12 2.69
CA VAL A 272 -14.89 -10.13 1.58
C VAL A 272 -13.75 -11.12 1.85
N LEU A 273 -13.43 -11.33 3.14
CA LEU A 273 -12.34 -12.19 3.58
C LEU A 273 -12.66 -12.83 4.94
N GLY A 274 -12.27 -14.07 5.14
CA GLY A 274 -12.40 -14.78 6.41
C GLY A 274 -11.52 -14.16 7.49
N ARG A 275 -12.05 -14.11 8.71
CA ARG A 275 -11.38 -13.49 9.87
C ARG A 275 -9.99 -14.08 10.13
N ALA A 276 -9.83 -15.40 9.98
CA ALA A 276 -8.55 -16.06 10.22
C ALA A 276 -7.42 -15.54 9.33
N LEU A 277 -7.71 -15.17 8.08
CA LEU A 277 -6.72 -14.60 7.17
C LEU A 277 -6.36 -13.16 7.54
N VAL A 278 -7.33 -12.36 7.99
CA VAL A 278 -7.04 -11.01 8.52
C VAL A 278 -6.20 -11.10 9.80
N ASP A 279 -6.50 -12.05 10.69
CA ASP A 279 -5.71 -12.26 11.90
C ASP A 279 -4.28 -12.73 11.56
N ALA A 280 -4.11 -13.61 10.58
CA ALA A 280 -2.80 -13.99 10.06
C ALA A 280 -2.07 -12.80 9.39
N ALA A 281 -2.79 -11.95 8.66
CA ALA A 281 -2.22 -10.77 8.01
C ALA A 281 -1.65 -9.74 9.00
N ARG A 282 -2.21 -9.67 10.21
CA ARG A 282 -1.73 -8.78 11.30
C ARG A 282 -0.88 -9.48 12.36
N THR A 283 -0.48 -10.72 12.13
CA THR A 283 0.49 -11.44 12.97
C THR A 283 1.89 -11.24 12.41
N ILE A 284 2.87 -10.89 13.26
CA ILE A 284 4.26 -10.71 12.84
C ILE A 284 4.87 -12.07 12.52
N TRP A 285 5.31 -12.26 11.27
CA TRP A 285 5.91 -13.49 10.78
C TRP A 285 7.43 -13.38 10.53
N THR A 286 7.98 -12.18 10.61
CA THR A 286 9.39 -11.91 10.26
C THR A 286 10.33 -11.96 11.45
N GLY A 287 9.83 -12.16 12.67
CA GLY A 287 10.64 -12.15 13.89
C GLY A 287 11.41 -10.83 14.02
N ASP A 288 12.65 -10.94 14.53
CA ASP A 288 13.51 -9.78 14.76
C ASP A 288 14.32 -9.34 13.51
N LYS A 289 14.07 -9.95 12.36
CA LYS A 289 14.79 -9.58 11.12
C LYS A 289 14.41 -8.16 10.69
N PRO A 290 15.41 -7.29 10.42
CA PRO A 290 15.12 -5.97 9.88
C PRO A 290 14.69 -6.07 8.41
N ASN A 291 13.96 -5.06 7.93
CA ASN A 291 13.73 -4.90 6.50
C ASN A 291 14.96 -4.24 5.87
N GLU A 292 15.75 -4.98 5.15
CA GLU A 292 17.03 -4.52 4.61
C GLU A 292 16.92 -3.37 3.61
N PHE A 293 15.77 -3.22 2.94
CA PHE A 293 15.53 -2.07 2.08
C PHE A 293 15.59 -0.73 2.83
N TYR A 294 15.09 -0.69 4.07
CA TYR A 294 15.11 0.52 4.90
C TYR A 294 16.32 0.54 5.84
N ALA A 295 16.77 -0.64 6.27
CA ALA A 295 17.81 -0.80 7.26
C ALA A 295 19.14 -0.14 6.84
N ALA A 296 19.49 -0.21 5.57
CA ALA A 296 20.70 0.41 5.04
C ALA A 296 20.71 1.93 5.25
N GLY A 297 19.60 2.60 4.93
CA GLY A 297 19.46 4.05 5.13
C GLY A 297 19.46 4.45 6.61
N ILE A 298 18.81 3.66 7.48
CA ILE A 298 18.78 3.91 8.92
C ILE A 298 20.19 3.76 9.52
N ARG A 299 20.92 2.70 9.16
CA ARG A 299 22.31 2.50 9.61
C ARG A 299 23.25 3.59 9.10
N ALA A 300 23.08 4.03 7.84
CA ALA A 300 23.87 5.12 7.27
C ALA A 300 23.65 6.45 8.02
N ALA A 301 22.46 6.64 8.58
CA ALA A 301 22.13 7.79 9.45
C ALA A 301 22.54 7.57 10.92
N GLY A 302 23.29 6.51 11.24
CA GLY A 302 23.77 6.22 12.60
C GLY A 302 22.72 5.57 13.52
N GLY A 303 21.58 5.14 12.98
CA GLY A 303 20.52 4.49 13.72
C GLY A 303 20.62 2.96 13.76
N VAL A 304 19.82 2.34 14.64
CA VAL A 304 19.62 0.90 14.70
C VAL A 304 18.36 0.56 13.91
N ALA A 305 18.51 -0.33 12.91
CA ALA A 305 17.37 -0.76 12.12
C ALA A 305 16.40 -1.60 12.99
N PRO A 306 15.13 -1.21 13.07
CA PRO A 306 14.14 -1.97 13.83
C PRO A 306 13.78 -3.28 13.10
N PRO A 307 13.16 -4.25 13.81
CA PRO A 307 12.52 -5.38 13.17
C PRO A 307 11.56 -4.94 12.06
N ALA A 308 11.45 -5.73 11.01
CA ALA A 308 10.56 -5.43 9.89
C ALA A 308 9.08 -5.36 10.29
N ASN A 309 8.69 -6.15 11.29
CA ASN A 309 7.33 -6.26 11.77
C ASN A 309 6.32 -6.45 10.62
N LEU A 310 6.57 -7.42 9.75
CA LEU A 310 5.66 -7.75 8.66
C LEU A 310 4.74 -8.91 9.00
N GLY A 311 3.47 -8.71 8.73
CA GLY A 311 2.47 -9.76 8.62
C GLY A 311 2.45 -10.35 7.21
N LEU A 312 1.32 -10.92 6.79
CA LEU A 312 1.14 -11.36 5.42
C LEU A 312 0.80 -10.16 4.54
N GLY A 313 1.82 -9.52 4.00
CA GLY A 313 1.71 -8.39 3.07
C GLY A 313 1.33 -7.04 3.70
N PHE A 314 1.25 -6.96 5.02
CA PHE A 314 0.98 -5.73 5.76
C PHE A 314 2.11 -5.40 6.74
N SER A 315 2.39 -4.13 6.90
CA SER A 315 3.25 -3.64 7.99
C SER A 315 2.47 -3.62 9.30
N ILE A 316 3.14 -3.93 10.39
CA ILE A 316 2.56 -3.95 11.74
C ILE A 316 3.40 -3.02 12.62
N ARG A 317 2.76 -2.31 13.55
CA ARG A 317 3.47 -1.42 14.48
C ARG A 317 4.46 -2.21 15.34
N GLY A 318 4.07 -3.38 15.81
CA GLY A 318 4.88 -4.23 16.66
C GLY A 318 4.92 -3.79 18.13
N PRO A 319 5.46 -4.62 19.04
CA PRO A 319 5.47 -4.33 20.46
C PRO A 319 6.59 -3.37 20.90
N GLN A 320 7.69 -3.28 20.14
CA GLN A 320 8.84 -2.46 20.52
C GLN A 320 8.57 -0.97 20.27
N MET A 321 9.09 -0.11 21.17
CA MET A 321 9.14 1.32 20.90
C MET A 321 10.12 1.59 19.76
N GLY A 322 9.66 2.29 18.72
CA GLY A 322 10.50 2.58 17.56
C GLY A 322 9.80 3.47 16.55
N VAL A 323 10.50 3.73 15.46
CA VAL A 323 9.95 4.53 14.36
C VAL A 323 8.91 3.72 13.61
N SER A 324 7.70 4.28 13.47
CA SER A 324 6.58 3.64 12.78
C SER A 324 5.74 4.69 12.04
N MET A 325 5.41 4.44 10.80
CA MET A 325 4.49 5.31 10.04
C MET A 325 3.07 5.36 10.66
N PHE A 326 2.73 4.39 11.50
CA PHE A 326 1.42 4.33 12.18
C PHE A 326 1.38 5.14 13.47
N GLY A 327 2.51 5.76 13.87
CA GLY A 327 2.70 6.43 15.14
C GLY A 327 3.36 5.51 16.19
N ALA A 328 4.21 6.10 17.04
CA ALA A 328 4.82 5.41 18.17
C ALA A 328 3.80 5.10 19.29
N LEU A 329 2.71 5.88 19.35
CA LEU A 329 1.62 5.72 20.30
C LEU A 329 0.54 4.72 19.86
N ALA A 330 0.62 4.16 18.66
CA ALA A 330 -0.32 3.17 18.16
C ALA A 330 -0.28 1.88 18.99
N SER A 331 -1.38 1.15 19.03
CA SER A 331 -1.40 -0.19 19.63
C SER A 331 -0.45 -1.13 18.88
N PRO A 332 0.19 -2.09 19.56
CA PRO A 332 1.13 -3.03 18.91
C PRO A 332 0.54 -3.78 17.72
N GLY A 333 -0.76 -4.07 17.74
CA GLY A 333 -1.50 -4.75 16.69
C GLY A 333 -2.02 -3.84 15.57
N THR A 334 -1.68 -2.55 15.59
CA THR A 334 -1.99 -1.62 14.47
C THR A 334 -1.26 -2.09 13.22
N PHE A 335 -1.98 -2.19 12.10
CA PHE A 335 -1.43 -2.66 10.83
C PHE A 335 -1.99 -1.90 9.65
N GLY A 336 -1.25 -1.93 8.54
CA GLY A 336 -1.65 -1.21 7.35
C GLY A 336 -0.65 -1.28 6.22
N ALA A 337 -0.77 -0.35 5.28
CA ALA A 337 0.08 -0.24 4.11
C ALA A 337 0.42 1.22 3.80
N HIS A 338 1.57 1.43 3.21
CA HIS A 338 2.00 2.75 2.75
C HIS A 338 2.49 2.70 1.30
N GLY A 339 2.39 3.82 0.62
CA GLY A 339 2.88 3.99 -0.74
C GLY A 339 3.96 5.04 -0.85
N ALA A 340 4.77 4.91 -1.89
CA ALA A 340 5.81 5.87 -2.22
C ALA A 340 5.25 7.29 -2.16
N GLY A 341 6.00 8.12 -1.49
CA GLY A 341 5.79 9.54 -1.50
C GLY A 341 4.67 10.07 -0.68
N THR A 342 3.61 9.37 -0.27
CA THR A 342 2.68 10.13 0.59
C THR A 342 1.34 9.47 0.87
N THR A 343 1.14 8.22 0.52
CA THR A 343 -0.10 7.50 0.82
C THR A 343 0.07 6.57 2.01
N LEU A 344 -0.89 6.57 2.91
CA LEU A 344 -0.89 5.74 4.12
C LEU A 344 -2.31 5.32 4.46
N ILE A 345 -2.48 4.03 4.76
CA ILE A 345 -3.68 3.52 5.41
C ILE A 345 -3.27 2.65 6.61
N TRP A 346 -4.01 2.73 7.67
CA TRP A 346 -3.86 1.81 8.77
C TRP A 346 -5.15 1.65 9.57
N THR A 347 -5.20 0.57 10.31
CA THR A 347 -6.27 0.30 11.27
C THR A 347 -5.67 -0.17 12.59
N ASP A 348 -6.22 0.34 13.69
CA ASP A 348 -5.98 -0.09 15.06
C ASP A 348 -7.25 -0.78 15.57
N PRO A 349 -7.35 -2.11 15.46
CA PRO A 349 -8.54 -2.83 15.90
C PRO A 349 -8.77 -2.77 17.41
N GLU A 350 -7.71 -2.58 18.21
CA GLU A 350 -7.78 -2.50 19.67
C GLU A 350 -8.49 -1.21 20.11
N ARG A 351 -8.15 -0.08 19.47
CA ARG A 351 -8.75 1.23 19.75
C ARG A 351 -9.95 1.55 18.86
N GLY A 352 -10.25 0.67 17.91
CA GLY A 352 -11.34 0.85 16.96
C GLY A 352 -11.10 1.97 15.95
N ILE A 353 -9.85 2.34 15.66
CA ILE A 353 -9.50 3.48 14.79
C ILE A 353 -9.12 2.98 13.40
N SER A 354 -9.59 3.70 12.38
CA SER A 354 -9.12 3.58 10.99
C SER A 354 -8.67 4.94 10.48
N PHE A 355 -7.59 4.93 9.72
CA PHE A 355 -6.93 6.12 9.19
C PHE A 355 -6.63 5.98 7.70
N VAL A 356 -6.86 7.06 6.99
CA VAL A 356 -6.45 7.23 5.58
C VAL A 356 -5.80 8.59 5.44
N GLY A 357 -4.59 8.62 4.89
CA GLY A 357 -3.90 9.83 4.50
C GLY A 357 -3.41 9.71 3.06
N LEU A 358 -3.94 10.53 2.16
CA LEU A 358 -3.54 10.59 0.76
C LEU A 358 -3.06 12.00 0.47
N MET A 359 -1.75 12.14 0.20
CA MET A 359 -1.13 13.45 -0.01
C MET A 359 -0.59 13.59 -1.43
N THR A 360 -0.37 14.83 -1.84
CA THR A 360 0.27 15.19 -3.10
C THR A 360 1.73 15.57 -2.87
N GLY A 361 2.59 15.34 -3.86
CA GLY A 361 4.04 15.58 -3.74
C GLY A 361 4.79 14.42 -3.08
N LEU A 362 5.58 13.70 -3.88
CA LEU A 362 6.36 12.57 -3.42
C LEU A 362 7.58 13.04 -2.63
N MET A 363 7.72 12.53 -1.42
CA MET A 363 8.83 12.81 -0.49
C MET A 363 9.81 11.63 -0.46
N THR A 364 11.02 11.86 0.07
CA THR A 364 11.93 10.74 0.36
C THR A 364 11.30 9.78 1.39
N THR A 365 11.69 8.53 1.35
CA THR A 365 11.13 7.52 2.27
C THR A 365 11.36 7.87 3.74
N ILE A 366 12.52 8.40 4.08
CA ILE A 366 12.88 8.76 5.47
C ILE A 366 12.07 9.94 5.96
N ASP A 367 11.99 11.02 5.17
CA ASP A 367 11.19 12.21 5.53
C ASP A 367 9.72 11.85 5.68
N ASN A 368 9.21 10.99 4.78
CA ASN A 368 7.84 10.51 4.81
C ASN A 368 7.55 9.67 6.06
N LEU A 369 8.49 8.83 6.48
CA LEU A 369 8.39 8.01 7.68
C LEU A 369 8.23 8.89 8.94
N TRP A 370 9.13 9.87 9.13
CA TRP A 370 9.07 10.79 10.28
C TRP A 370 7.82 11.66 10.27
N ARG A 371 7.41 12.14 9.11
CA ARG A 371 6.18 12.91 8.97
C ARG A 371 4.96 12.11 9.41
N TRP A 372 4.79 10.90 8.85
CA TRP A 372 3.64 10.06 9.17
C TRP A 372 3.62 9.67 10.65
N GLN A 373 4.77 9.30 11.23
CA GLN A 373 4.83 9.03 12.67
C GLN A 373 4.28 10.20 13.47
N ARG A 374 4.77 11.41 13.22
CA ARG A 374 4.33 12.62 13.94
C ARG A 374 2.83 12.90 13.76
N LEU A 375 2.31 12.81 12.54
CA LEU A 375 0.88 13.06 12.27
C LEU A 375 -0.01 11.98 12.91
N CYS A 376 0.38 10.71 12.84
CA CYS A 376 -0.36 9.61 13.46
C CYS A 376 -0.30 9.67 14.99
N ASP A 377 0.82 10.08 15.60
CA ASP A 377 0.91 10.28 17.04
C ASP A 377 -0.08 11.33 17.55
N ILE A 378 -0.33 12.39 16.76
CA ILE A 378 -1.38 13.38 17.09
C ILE A 378 -2.76 12.71 17.11
N VAL A 379 -3.06 11.85 16.12
CA VAL A 379 -4.35 11.13 16.07
C VAL A 379 -4.51 10.23 17.30
N HIS A 380 -3.48 9.45 17.64
CA HIS A 380 -3.53 8.57 18.82
C HIS A 380 -3.62 9.34 20.15
N ALA A 381 -2.91 10.47 20.26
CA ALA A 381 -2.97 11.33 21.44
C ALA A 381 -4.31 12.05 21.62
N ALA A 382 -5.05 12.26 20.54
CA ALA A 382 -6.38 12.86 20.57
C ALA A 382 -7.49 11.84 20.89
N ALA A 383 -7.23 10.54 20.82
CA ALA A 383 -8.21 9.50 21.14
C ALA A 383 -8.49 9.44 22.67
N LEU A 384 -9.81 9.43 23.03
CA LEU A 384 -10.30 9.38 24.41
C LEU A 384 -10.50 7.95 24.90
#